data_33854a9e6ccb0bfcf11fe435e926cb7d
#
_entry.id   33854a9e6ccb0bfcf11fe435e926cb7d
#
_cell.length_a   1.000
_cell.length_b   1.000
_cell.length_c   1.000
_cell.angle_alpha   90.00
_cell.angle_beta   90.00
_cell.angle_gamma   90.00
#
_symmetry.space_group_name_H-M   'P 1'
#
loop_
_entity.id
_entity.type
_entity.pdbx_description
1 polymer ?
#
loop_
_entity_poly.entity_id
_entity_poly.type
_entity_poly.pdbx_seq_one_letter_code
_entity_poly.pdbx_strand_id
1 'polypeptide(L)'
;MNIRNDRKHHWNAVIAVAGVIGTLLLTCAPTANAQSGLRMDQVYMLQPHNSYEHSAQLSNWLNAGYRTLELDVQDQTSWWTYPRGPYVAHDGGPVNNNCSGTADRLADCLDDIVAWQNAHPGEAPVVVFIDMKTRPDNLLSAWGGSRIDALDSFVSGYLGARLYRYSDLRNHIAGGAGATAREKLKAVGWPGFDALRGRIIVGFTGGRIGAVNQGMADMIGLRGAAANAFMCPDIDAPDPGEVSGTVDGMSAAASGQMLCANVKAGDHYQLVANRTAEYRQMMHLWSAAGDFNSTSFEATYIAMAHGVSAVGMDVTNSLSDPNVFMPTWTSTIPLVGVRRGLPGYFTLRPKSASGTRCIGTRNNGYSNGSQIDQEFCTGGSDQQFVYTAEGQLRPRGSNPYCMDISGGSAGSGKAMHLWNCDGGSSEKWRLTPSGQLRSVNNSSYCATVPGGSLSTGLQLRTEVCGTSLSQQFELLGVADWPQTSF
;
A
#
# COMPACT_ATOMS: atom_id res chain seq x y z
N MET A 1 -42.55 -30.14 76.62
CA MET A 1 -43.99 -29.98 76.61
C MET A 1 -44.38 -29.26 75.34
N ASN A 2 -44.76 -30.03 74.33
CA ASN A 2 -45.80 -29.81 73.32
C ASN A 2 -46.02 -28.38 72.87
N ILE A 3 -46.16 -28.05 71.60
CA ILE A 3 -47.13 -28.61 70.63
C ILE A 3 -46.64 -28.19 69.22
N ARG A 4 -46.80 -29.14 68.26
CA ARG A 4 -46.72 -28.94 66.79
C ARG A 4 -47.65 -27.84 66.28
N ASN A 5 -47.29 -27.23 65.20
CA ASN A 5 -48.24 -26.95 64.11
C ASN A 5 -47.56 -26.88 62.74
N ASP A 6 -47.95 -27.81 61.90
CA ASP A 6 -47.71 -27.89 60.46
C ASP A 6 -48.42 -26.75 59.70
N ARG A 7 -47.75 -26.04 58.82
CA ARG A 7 -48.37 -25.41 57.66
C ARG A 7 -47.52 -25.63 56.41
N LYS A 8 -48.07 -26.47 55.59
CA LYS A 8 -47.60 -26.63 54.20
C LYS A 8 -47.89 -25.34 53.42
N HIS A 9 -46.88 -24.71 52.84
CA HIS A 9 -47.08 -23.74 51.77
C HIS A 9 -46.52 -24.32 50.47
N HIS A 10 -47.47 -24.52 49.55
CA HIS A 10 -47.15 -24.81 48.13
C HIS A 10 -46.47 -23.61 47.52
N TRP A 11 -45.25 -23.81 47.05
CA TRP A 11 -44.56 -22.85 46.15
C TRP A 11 -44.70 -23.35 44.72
N ASN A 12 -45.46 -22.60 43.91
CA ASN A 12 -45.52 -22.74 42.49
C ASN A 12 -44.20 -22.25 41.94
N ALA A 13 -43.40 -23.13 41.36
CA ALA A 13 -42.21 -22.77 40.61
C ALA A 13 -42.63 -22.20 39.25
N VAL A 14 -42.46 -20.91 39.09
CA VAL A 14 -42.52 -20.24 37.79
C VAL A 14 -41.13 -20.43 37.13
N ILE A 15 -41.05 -21.28 36.12
CA ILE A 15 -39.85 -21.42 35.29
C ILE A 15 -39.83 -20.23 34.34
N ALA A 16 -39.01 -19.25 34.65
CA ALA A 16 -38.67 -18.19 33.72
C ALA A 16 -37.62 -18.74 32.74
N VAL A 17 -38.03 -19.02 31.49
CA VAL A 17 -37.13 -19.29 30.39
C VAL A 17 -36.55 -17.96 29.94
N ALA A 18 -35.35 -17.64 30.40
CA ALA A 18 -34.57 -16.55 29.88
C ALA A 18 -33.99 -16.97 28.51
N GLY A 19 -34.66 -16.57 27.44
CA GLY A 19 -34.10 -16.68 26.08
C GLY A 19 -32.90 -15.76 25.95
N VAL A 20 -31.72 -16.34 25.93
CA VAL A 20 -30.49 -15.63 25.50
C VAL A 20 -30.56 -15.48 23.99
N ILE A 21 -31.08 -14.34 23.53
CA ILE A 21 -30.88 -13.93 22.13
C ILE A 21 -29.42 -13.48 22.00
N GLY A 22 -28.56 -14.44 21.65
CA GLY A 22 -27.22 -14.14 21.23
C GLY A 22 -27.30 -13.41 19.89
N THR A 23 -27.18 -12.10 19.92
CA THR A 23 -26.92 -11.31 18.72
C THR A 23 -25.54 -11.73 18.22
N LEU A 24 -25.50 -12.66 17.24
CA LEU A 24 -24.32 -12.86 16.40
C LEU A 24 -24.13 -11.55 15.64
N LEU A 25 -23.24 -10.70 16.13
CA LEU A 25 -22.63 -9.68 15.32
C LEU A 25 -21.76 -10.41 14.31
N LEU A 26 -22.36 -10.78 13.16
CA LEU A 26 -21.58 -11.04 11.95
C LEU A 26 -20.88 -9.72 11.62
N THR A 27 -19.65 -9.58 12.09
CA THR A 27 -18.73 -8.64 11.49
C THR A 27 -18.48 -9.15 10.07
N CYS A 28 -19.27 -8.67 9.11
CA CYS A 28 -18.90 -8.78 7.70
C CYS A 28 -17.55 -8.07 7.56
N ALA A 29 -16.47 -8.84 7.53
CA ALA A 29 -15.24 -8.36 6.90
C ALA A 29 -15.65 -7.84 5.53
N PRO A 30 -15.19 -6.65 5.10
CA PRO A 30 -15.51 -6.14 3.78
C PRO A 30 -15.04 -7.19 2.77
N THR A 31 -15.99 -7.90 2.20
CA THR A 31 -15.71 -8.95 1.22
C THR A 31 -15.04 -8.30 0.01
N ALA A 32 -14.02 -8.97 -0.53
CA ALA A 32 -13.27 -8.59 -1.74
C ALA A 32 -14.14 -8.47 -3.03
N ASN A 33 -15.44 -8.28 -2.89
CA ASN A 33 -16.40 -8.21 -3.99
C ASN A 33 -16.42 -6.85 -4.72
N ALA A 34 -15.77 -5.81 -4.18
CA ALA A 34 -15.72 -4.49 -4.82
C ALA A 34 -14.78 -4.45 -6.05
N GLN A 35 -13.99 -5.50 -6.30
CA GLN A 35 -13.02 -5.57 -7.41
C GLN A 35 -13.51 -6.41 -8.58
N SER A 36 -14.73 -6.93 -8.51
CA SER A 36 -15.34 -7.68 -9.60
C SER A 36 -15.33 -6.88 -10.92
N GLY A 37 -14.77 -7.47 -11.98
CA GLY A 37 -14.62 -6.83 -13.28
C GLY A 37 -13.33 -6.01 -13.47
N LEU A 38 -12.53 -5.79 -12.43
CA LEU A 38 -11.23 -5.14 -12.56
C LEU A 38 -10.14 -6.14 -12.98
N ARG A 39 -9.09 -5.64 -13.66
CA ARG A 39 -7.85 -6.39 -13.86
C ARG A 39 -6.97 -6.26 -12.61
N MET A 40 -6.04 -7.20 -12.43
CA MET A 40 -5.08 -7.19 -11.32
C MET A 40 -4.27 -5.89 -11.26
N ASP A 41 -3.90 -5.30 -12.40
CA ASP A 41 -3.19 -4.03 -12.48
C ASP A 41 -4.01 -2.81 -12.03
N GLN A 42 -5.30 -2.97 -11.88
CA GLN A 42 -6.23 -1.93 -11.43
C GLN A 42 -6.57 -2.03 -9.93
N VAL A 43 -5.88 -2.93 -9.21
CA VAL A 43 -6.12 -3.17 -7.78
C VAL A 43 -4.90 -2.75 -6.98
N TYR A 44 -5.11 -2.10 -5.82
CA TYR A 44 -4.09 -1.96 -4.79
C TYR A 44 -4.38 -2.92 -3.64
N MET A 45 -3.35 -3.24 -2.87
CA MET A 45 -3.44 -4.06 -1.66
C MET A 45 -2.57 -3.43 -0.57
N LEU A 46 -3.11 -3.34 0.64
CA LEU A 46 -2.31 -3.00 1.81
C LEU A 46 -1.60 -4.26 2.32
N GLN A 47 -0.39 -4.08 2.84
CA GLN A 47 0.51 -5.15 3.26
C GLN A 47 1.05 -4.88 4.66
N PRO A 48 1.02 -5.83 5.59
CA PRO A 48 1.84 -5.75 6.78
C PRO A 48 3.30 -5.98 6.38
N HIS A 49 4.15 -4.95 6.56
CA HIS A 49 5.59 -5.04 6.32
C HIS A 49 6.19 -6.10 7.24
N ASN A 50 7.12 -6.92 6.75
CA ASN A 50 7.68 -8.05 7.50
C ASN A 50 6.60 -8.94 8.13
N SER A 51 5.64 -9.40 7.34
CA SER A 51 4.43 -10.10 7.83
C SER A 51 4.75 -11.28 8.76
N TYR A 52 5.91 -11.88 8.62
CA TYR A 52 6.40 -13.05 9.40
C TYR A 52 7.02 -12.69 10.76
N GLU A 53 7.39 -11.42 11.01
CA GLU A 53 8.02 -10.97 12.26
C GLU A 53 7.04 -10.60 13.37
N HIS A 54 5.77 -10.44 13.02
CA HIS A 54 4.75 -10.07 13.98
C HIS A 54 4.28 -11.29 14.77
N SER A 55 3.77 -11.07 15.99
CA SER A 55 3.24 -12.16 16.80
C SER A 55 1.98 -12.83 16.21
N ALA A 56 1.40 -12.25 15.16
CA ALA A 56 0.27 -12.82 14.43
C ALA A 56 0.75 -13.79 13.35
N GLN A 57 0.17 -14.99 13.29
CA GLN A 57 0.43 -15.95 12.23
C GLN A 57 0.00 -15.41 10.86
N LEU A 58 0.62 -15.88 9.78
CA LEU A 58 0.29 -15.46 8.42
C LEU A 58 -1.18 -15.66 8.07
N SER A 59 -1.80 -16.76 8.55
CA SER A 59 -3.22 -17.03 8.40
C SER A 59 -4.12 -15.96 9.04
N ASN A 60 -3.69 -15.33 10.14
CA ASN A 60 -4.44 -14.25 10.78
C ASN A 60 -4.49 -13.01 9.90
N TRP A 61 -3.39 -12.65 9.24
CA TRP A 61 -3.37 -11.55 8.27
C TRP A 61 -4.33 -11.81 7.11
N LEU A 62 -4.32 -13.01 6.57
CA LEU A 62 -5.21 -13.42 5.48
C LEU A 62 -6.69 -13.43 5.92
N ASN A 63 -6.99 -13.89 7.15
CA ASN A 63 -8.33 -13.86 7.75
C ASN A 63 -8.83 -12.44 7.99
N ALA A 64 -7.94 -11.51 8.32
CA ALA A 64 -8.25 -10.10 8.46
C ALA A 64 -8.53 -9.39 7.12
N GLY A 65 -8.29 -10.04 5.98
CA GLY A 65 -8.58 -9.51 4.65
C GLY A 65 -7.36 -9.03 3.86
N TYR A 66 -6.15 -9.09 4.43
CA TYR A 66 -4.92 -8.82 3.68
C TYR A 66 -4.75 -9.84 2.55
N ARG A 67 -4.21 -9.39 1.43
CA ARG A 67 -3.93 -10.24 0.25
C ARG A 67 -2.51 -10.06 -0.25
N THR A 68 -1.69 -9.34 0.50
CA THR A 68 -0.26 -9.16 0.23
C THR A 68 0.51 -9.42 1.51
N LEU A 69 1.55 -10.25 1.40
CA LEU A 69 2.45 -10.63 2.50
C LEU A 69 3.90 -10.41 2.06
N GLU A 70 4.79 -10.24 3.03
CA GLU A 70 6.22 -10.12 2.81
C GLU A 70 6.98 -11.12 3.68
N LEU A 71 7.97 -11.77 3.07
CA LEU A 71 8.83 -12.77 3.70
C LEU A 71 10.28 -12.46 3.35
N ASP A 72 11.12 -12.23 4.33
CA ASP A 72 12.56 -12.05 4.11
C ASP A 72 13.28 -13.38 4.12
N VAL A 73 14.01 -13.70 3.08
CA VAL A 73 14.78 -14.93 2.98
C VAL A 73 16.27 -14.66 3.01
N GLN A 74 17.00 -15.51 3.73
CA GLN A 74 18.44 -15.35 3.91
C GLN A 74 19.23 -16.26 2.98
N ASP A 75 20.26 -15.71 2.31
CA ASP A 75 21.21 -16.46 1.51
C ASP A 75 22.25 -17.16 2.39
N GLN A 76 21.83 -18.20 3.10
CA GLN A 76 22.76 -19.04 3.88
C GLN A 76 23.42 -20.11 3.01
N THR A 77 24.60 -20.51 3.41
CA THR A 77 25.38 -21.54 2.68
C THR A 77 24.55 -22.78 2.43
N SER A 78 24.47 -23.18 1.17
CA SER A 78 23.82 -24.44 0.73
C SER A 78 22.32 -24.56 1.03
N TRP A 79 21.60 -23.44 1.26
CA TRP A 79 20.16 -23.50 1.53
C TRP A 79 19.36 -24.25 0.44
N TRP A 80 19.84 -24.23 -0.81
CA TRP A 80 19.19 -24.93 -1.94
C TRP A 80 19.25 -26.45 -1.84
N THR A 81 20.05 -27.00 -0.93
CA THR A 81 20.09 -28.45 -0.64
C THR A 81 19.09 -28.84 0.45
N TYR A 82 18.46 -27.89 1.11
CA TYR A 82 17.51 -28.17 2.17
C TYR A 82 16.08 -28.28 1.62
N PRO A 83 15.36 -29.36 1.95
CA PRO A 83 14.01 -29.60 1.40
C PRO A 83 12.99 -28.50 1.71
N ARG A 84 13.23 -27.71 2.76
CA ARG A 84 12.35 -26.64 3.20
C ARG A 84 12.82 -25.24 2.78
N GLY A 85 13.86 -25.14 1.96
CA GLY A 85 14.36 -23.87 1.40
C GLY A 85 15.17 -23.02 2.39
N PRO A 86 15.35 -21.71 2.09
CA PRO A 86 16.12 -20.79 2.93
C PRO A 86 15.40 -20.48 4.25
N TYR A 87 16.11 -19.94 5.24
CA TYR A 87 15.51 -19.39 6.44
C TYR A 87 14.72 -18.12 6.11
N VAL A 88 13.64 -17.90 6.87
CA VAL A 88 12.87 -16.66 6.86
C VAL A 88 13.21 -15.85 8.09
N ALA A 89 13.96 -14.77 7.92
CA ALA A 89 14.36 -13.86 8.98
C ALA A 89 14.93 -12.56 8.41
N HIS A 90 14.73 -11.44 9.11
CA HIS A 90 15.25 -10.13 8.69
C HIS A 90 16.76 -10.04 8.92
N ASP A 91 17.23 -10.37 10.12
CA ASP A 91 18.62 -10.24 10.53
C ASP A 91 19.28 -11.59 10.82
N GLY A 92 20.54 -11.70 10.53
CA GLY A 92 21.59 -12.70 10.64
C GLY A 92 21.46 -14.00 11.44
N GLY A 93 20.29 -14.44 11.88
CA GLY A 93 20.11 -15.71 12.58
C GLY A 93 18.74 -16.33 12.37
N PRO A 94 18.55 -17.61 12.68
CA PRO A 94 17.22 -18.18 12.80
C PRO A 94 16.52 -17.44 13.94
N VAL A 95 15.63 -16.54 13.58
CA VAL A 95 14.77 -15.85 14.52
C VAL A 95 13.43 -16.52 14.43
N ASN A 96 12.72 -16.68 15.54
CA ASN A 96 11.35 -17.15 15.56
C ASN A 96 10.51 -16.33 14.60
N ASN A 97 10.26 -16.87 13.43
CA ASN A 97 9.22 -16.30 12.58
C ASN A 97 7.86 -16.87 12.99
N ASN A 98 6.80 -16.23 12.58
CA ASN A 98 5.43 -16.62 12.94
C ASN A 98 4.80 -17.63 11.98
N CYS A 99 5.60 -18.26 11.14
CA CYS A 99 5.16 -19.40 10.35
C CYS A 99 5.00 -20.64 11.26
N SER A 100 3.97 -21.43 11.04
CA SER A 100 3.58 -22.52 11.97
C SER A 100 4.54 -23.70 12.02
N GLY A 101 5.54 -23.75 11.15
CA GLY A 101 6.58 -24.76 11.14
C GLY A 101 7.60 -24.55 12.26
N THR A 102 8.47 -25.55 12.46
CA THR A 102 9.54 -25.53 13.49
C THR A 102 10.93 -25.34 12.90
N ALA A 103 11.03 -25.23 11.58
CA ALA A 103 12.30 -25.15 10.88
C ALA A 103 12.70 -23.71 10.53
N ASP A 104 11.83 -22.73 10.76
CA ASP A 104 11.99 -21.30 10.45
C ASP A 104 12.36 -21.05 8.96
N ARG A 105 11.84 -21.91 8.06
CA ARG A 105 12.19 -21.90 6.65
C ARG A 105 11.03 -21.48 5.77
N LEU A 106 11.34 -21.07 4.56
CA LEU A 106 10.37 -20.58 3.57
C LEU A 106 9.20 -21.56 3.37
N ALA A 107 9.45 -22.86 3.35
CA ALA A 107 8.38 -23.85 3.23
C ALA A 107 7.37 -23.77 4.37
N ASP A 108 7.79 -23.44 5.59
CA ASP A 108 6.89 -23.35 6.75
C ASP A 108 5.87 -22.21 6.53
N CYS A 109 6.35 -21.09 6.02
CA CYS A 109 5.49 -19.94 5.69
C CYS A 109 4.58 -20.23 4.49
N LEU A 110 5.11 -20.90 3.46
CA LEU A 110 4.30 -21.29 2.31
C LEU A 110 3.24 -22.33 2.66
N ASP A 111 3.52 -23.23 3.62
CA ASP A 111 2.52 -24.17 4.15
C ASP A 111 1.33 -23.45 4.75
N ASP A 112 1.55 -22.41 5.54
CA ASP A 112 0.48 -21.61 6.14
C ASP A 112 -0.39 -20.94 5.09
N ILE A 113 0.21 -20.35 4.06
CA ILE A 113 -0.51 -19.69 2.96
C ILE A 113 -1.32 -20.72 2.17
N VAL A 114 -0.73 -21.87 1.85
CA VAL A 114 -1.38 -22.95 1.11
C VAL A 114 -2.52 -23.57 1.94
N ALA A 115 -2.30 -23.80 3.24
CA ALA A 115 -3.34 -24.29 4.14
C ALA A 115 -4.53 -23.31 4.21
N TRP A 116 -4.24 -22.02 4.32
CA TRP A 116 -5.30 -21.00 4.30
C TRP A 116 -6.08 -21.02 2.98
N GLN A 117 -5.41 -21.05 1.83
CA GLN A 117 -6.09 -21.11 0.53
C GLN A 117 -6.95 -22.37 0.37
N ASN A 118 -6.50 -23.51 0.88
CA ASN A 118 -7.27 -24.75 0.83
C ASN A 118 -8.56 -24.63 1.66
N ALA A 119 -8.49 -23.93 2.79
CA ALA A 119 -9.66 -23.68 3.64
C ALA A 119 -10.60 -22.60 3.06
N HIS A 120 -10.10 -21.74 2.16
CA HIS A 120 -10.83 -20.62 1.58
C HIS A 120 -10.77 -20.65 0.03
N PRO A 121 -11.33 -21.68 -0.61
CA PRO A 121 -11.27 -21.79 -2.07
C PRO A 121 -12.06 -20.67 -2.75
N GLY A 122 -11.49 -20.10 -3.79
CA GLY A 122 -12.13 -19.01 -4.53
C GLY A 122 -11.95 -17.61 -3.94
N GLU A 123 -11.16 -17.46 -2.89
CA GLU A 123 -10.74 -16.15 -2.39
C GLU A 123 -9.83 -15.41 -3.37
N ALA A 124 -9.70 -14.09 -3.16
CA ALA A 124 -8.84 -13.22 -3.96
C ALA A 124 -7.40 -13.75 -4.01
N PRO A 125 -6.64 -13.46 -5.08
CA PRO A 125 -5.26 -13.89 -5.20
C PRO A 125 -4.42 -13.35 -4.04
N VAL A 126 -3.45 -14.14 -3.59
CA VAL A 126 -2.46 -13.73 -2.58
C VAL A 126 -1.16 -13.37 -3.29
N VAL A 127 -0.64 -12.19 -3.01
CA VAL A 127 0.68 -11.75 -3.48
C VAL A 127 1.68 -11.93 -2.35
N VAL A 128 2.80 -12.57 -2.62
CA VAL A 128 3.88 -12.77 -1.65
C VAL A 128 5.14 -12.12 -2.20
N PHE A 129 5.62 -11.09 -1.55
CA PHE A 129 6.94 -10.56 -1.82
C PHE A 129 7.96 -11.31 -0.97
N ILE A 130 8.96 -11.84 -1.64
CA ILE A 130 10.09 -12.52 -1.01
C ILE A 130 11.30 -11.62 -1.13
N ASP A 131 11.67 -10.99 -0.02
CA ASP A 131 12.82 -10.09 0.03
C ASP A 131 14.11 -10.88 0.29
N MET A 132 15.06 -10.73 -0.62
CA MET A 132 16.30 -11.49 -0.65
C MET A 132 17.38 -10.77 0.18
N LYS A 133 17.46 -11.10 1.46
CA LYS A 133 18.45 -10.52 2.38
C LYS A 133 19.82 -11.18 2.24
N THR A 134 20.87 -10.37 2.29
CA THR A 134 22.26 -10.84 2.36
C THR A 134 22.68 -10.91 3.82
N ARG A 135 23.17 -12.07 4.25
CA ARG A 135 23.69 -12.20 5.61
C ARG A 135 24.98 -11.39 5.82
N PRO A 136 25.12 -10.72 6.97
CA PRO A 136 26.33 -9.94 7.28
C PRO A 136 27.62 -10.77 7.33
N ASP A 137 27.50 -12.06 7.66
CA ASP A 137 28.61 -13.01 7.73
C ASP A 137 28.98 -13.64 6.38
N ASN A 138 28.25 -13.36 5.33
CA ASN A 138 28.42 -13.92 3.99
C ASN A 138 28.52 -12.86 2.89
N LEU A 139 29.43 -11.91 3.07
CA LEU A 139 29.68 -10.82 2.13
C LEU A 139 30.04 -11.27 0.69
N LEU A 140 30.42 -12.52 0.51
CA LEU A 140 30.78 -13.09 -0.78
C LEU A 140 29.64 -13.81 -1.49
N SER A 141 28.51 -14.01 -0.84
CA SER A 141 27.38 -14.77 -1.37
C SER A 141 26.14 -13.88 -1.56
N ALA A 142 26.31 -12.80 -2.25
CA ALA A 142 25.17 -12.07 -2.77
C ALA A 142 24.28 -13.01 -3.61
N TRP A 143 22.98 -12.80 -3.57
CA TRP A 143 22.00 -13.48 -4.41
C TRP A 143 22.38 -13.32 -5.90
N GLY A 144 23.21 -14.22 -6.41
CA GLY A 144 23.54 -14.27 -7.84
C GLY A 144 22.44 -14.96 -8.63
N GLY A 145 22.47 -14.83 -9.96
CA GLY A 145 21.44 -15.38 -10.84
C GLY A 145 21.16 -16.86 -10.64
N SER A 146 22.18 -17.68 -10.39
CA SER A 146 21.99 -19.12 -10.11
C SER A 146 21.26 -19.41 -8.80
N ARG A 147 21.41 -18.57 -7.78
CA ARG A 147 20.72 -18.73 -6.50
C ARG A 147 19.28 -18.27 -6.56
N ILE A 148 19.03 -17.16 -7.26
CA ILE A 148 17.67 -16.71 -7.56
C ILE A 148 16.96 -17.75 -8.43
N ASP A 149 17.67 -18.36 -9.40
CA ASP A 149 17.13 -19.44 -10.22
C ASP A 149 16.78 -20.69 -9.38
N ALA A 150 17.59 -21.00 -8.37
CA ALA A 150 17.27 -22.08 -7.42
C ALA A 150 16.04 -21.72 -6.56
N LEU A 151 15.91 -20.46 -6.12
CA LEU A 151 14.74 -19.98 -5.37
C LEU A 151 13.47 -20.00 -6.24
N ASP A 152 13.56 -19.59 -7.49
CA ASP A 152 12.47 -19.63 -8.46
C ASP A 152 11.98 -21.07 -8.70
N SER A 153 12.94 -22.01 -8.81
CA SER A 153 12.65 -23.43 -8.95
C SER A 153 12.00 -24.01 -7.69
N PHE A 154 12.52 -23.63 -6.50
CA PHE A 154 11.98 -24.07 -5.22
C PHE A 154 10.53 -23.59 -5.05
N VAL A 155 10.27 -22.31 -5.22
CA VAL A 155 8.94 -21.71 -5.08
C VAL A 155 7.95 -22.33 -6.08
N SER A 156 8.38 -22.50 -7.33
CA SER A 156 7.54 -23.10 -8.37
C SER A 156 7.22 -24.56 -8.08
N GLY A 157 8.20 -25.34 -7.62
CA GLY A 157 8.00 -26.74 -7.24
C GLY A 157 7.08 -26.89 -6.02
N TYR A 158 7.21 -25.97 -5.05
CA TYR A 158 6.45 -26.00 -3.82
C TYR A 158 4.98 -25.62 -4.01
N LEU A 159 4.73 -24.52 -4.71
CA LEU A 159 3.38 -23.99 -4.94
C LEU A 159 2.63 -24.71 -6.08
N GLY A 160 3.36 -25.31 -7.00
CA GLY A 160 2.78 -26.09 -8.10
C GLY A 160 1.79 -25.28 -8.95
N ALA A 161 0.58 -25.81 -9.10
CA ALA A 161 -0.49 -25.19 -9.89
C ALA A 161 -1.12 -23.94 -9.23
N ARG A 162 -0.86 -23.68 -7.95
CA ARG A 162 -1.34 -22.47 -7.27
C ARG A 162 -0.57 -21.22 -7.71
N LEU A 163 0.69 -21.38 -8.10
CA LEU A 163 1.51 -20.27 -8.56
C LEU A 163 0.98 -19.72 -9.89
N TYR A 164 0.64 -18.43 -9.91
CA TYR A 164 0.49 -17.69 -11.15
C TYR A 164 1.87 -17.17 -11.55
N ARG A 165 2.41 -17.74 -12.64
CA ARG A 165 3.80 -17.54 -13.03
C ARG A 165 3.98 -16.27 -13.84
N TYR A 166 5.19 -15.74 -13.80
CA TYR A 166 5.62 -14.70 -14.73
C TYR A 166 5.40 -15.14 -16.20
N SER A 167 5.70 -16.41 -16.52
CA SER A 167 5.45 -16.99 -17.85
C SER A 167 3.95 -17.02 -18.22
N ASP A 168 3.05 -17.20 -17.26
CA ASP A 168 1.60 -17.13 -17.51
C ASP A 168 1.19 -15.72 -17.95
N LEU A 169 1.72 -14.68 -17.27
CA LEU A 169 1.48 -13.28 -17.66
C LEU A 169 2.09 -12.99 -19.03
N ARG A 170 3.32 -13.47 -19.30
CA ARG A 170 3.96 -13.32 -20.60
C ARG A 170 3.12 -13.91 -21.74
N ASN A 171 2.53 -15.08 -21.52
CA ASN A 171 1.62 -15.72 -22.48
C ASN A 171 0.33 -14.92 -22.64
N HIS A 172 -0.24 -14.41 -21.53
CA HIS A 172 -1.43 -13.57 -21.56
C HIS A 172 -1.25 -12.31 -22.42
N ILE A 173 -0.11 -11.64 -22.30
CA ILE A 173 0.19 -10.39 -23.01
C ILE A 173 0.86 -10.61 -24.39
N ALA A 174 1.08 -11.85 -24.84
CA ALA A 174 1.88 -12.16 -26.02
C ALA A 174 1.40 -11.44 -27.29
N GLY A 175 0.07 -11.32 -27.46
CA GLY A 175 -0.56 -10.62 -28.60
C GLY A 175 -0.61 -9.10 -28.48
N GLY A 176 -0.11 -8.51 -27.39
CA GLY A 176 -0.15 -7.07 -27.18
C GLY A 176 0.82 -6.32 -28.10
N ALA A 177 0.48 -5.08 -28.43
CA ALA A 177 1.35 -4.17 -29.16
C ALA A 177 2.62 -3.83 -28.37
N GLY A 178 3.76 -3.70 -29.06
CA GLY A 178 5.05 -3.37 -28.48
C GLY A 178 6.10 -4.45 -28.68
N ALA A 179 7.38 -4.05 -28.61
CA ALA A 179 8.52 -4.93 -28.80
C ALA A 179 8.89 -5.68 -27.50
N THR A 180 8.65 -5.07 -26.36
CA THR A 180 9.04 -5.59 -25.05
C THR A 180 7.84 -6.13 -24.27
N ALA A 181 8.11 -6.96 -23.26
CA ALA A 181 7.04 -7.45 -22.36
C ALA A 181 6.32 -6.31 -21.65
N ARG A 182 7.07 -5.28 -21.24
CA ARG A 182 6.53 -4.11 -20.57
C ARG A 182 5.60 -3.30 -21.46
N GLU A 183 5.94 -3.07 -22.72
CA GLU A 183 5.06 -2.42 -23.70
C GLU A 183 3.80 -3.24 -23.97
N LYS A 184 3.94 -4.55 -24.11
CA LYS A 184 2.80 -5.47 -24.27
C LYS A 184 1.91 -5.46 -23.04
N LEU A 185 2.48 -5.40 -21.82
CA LEU A 185 1.72 -5.26 -20.58
C LEU A 185 0.94 -3.94 -20.57
N LYS A 186 1.57 -2.83 -20.97
CA LYS A 186 0.90 -1.53 -21.12
C LYS A 186 -0.30 -1.62 -22.07
N ALA A 187 -0.16 -2.36 -23.15
CA ALA A 187 -1.21 -2.51 -24.17
C ALA A 187 -2.39 -3.38 -23.68
N VAL A 188 -2.10 -4.53 -23.07
CA VAL A 188 -3.09 -5.55 -22.70
C VAL A 188 -3.55 -5.42 -21.25
N GLY A 189 -2.64 -5.23 -20.31
CA GLY A 189 -2.86 -5.30 -18.86
C GLY A 189 -2.77 -6.73 -18.33
N TRP A 190 -3.01 -6.86 -17.03
CA TRP A 190 -3.11 -8.15 -16.35
C TRP A 190 -4.44 -8.86 -16.65
N PRO A 191 -4.55 -10.16 -16.38
CA PRO A 191 -5.83 -10.83 -16.33
C PRO A 191 -6.80 -10.16 -15.35
N GLY A 192 -8.09 -10.45 -15.52
CA GLY A 192 -9.10 -10.06 -14.53
C GLY A 192 -8.75 -10.55 -13.14
N PHE A 193 -8.98 -9.73 -12.12
CA PHE A 193 -8.73 -10.07 -10.72
C PHE A 193 -9.44 -11.37 -10.32
N ASP A 194 -10.68 -11.52 -10.75
CA ASP A 194 -11.47 -12.74 -10.50
C ASP A 194 -10.91 -13.98 -11.20
N ALA A 195 -10.24 -13.84 -12.35
CA ALA A 195 -9.59 -14.96 -13.03
C ALA A 195 -8.34 -15.48 -12.28
N LEU A 196 -7.83 -14.71 -11.32
CA LEU A 196 -6.68 -15.06 -10.49
C LEU A 196 -7.08 -15.58 -9.10
N ARG A 197 -8.37 -15.75 -8.80
CA ARG A 197 -8.83 -16.28 -7.51
C ARG A 197 -8.22 -17.65 -7.23
N GLY A 198 -7.81 -17.84 -5.98
CA GLY A 198 -7.13 -19.07 -5.54
C GLY A 198 -5.69 -19.24 -6.06
N ARG A 199 -5.12 -18.21 -6.70
CA ARG A 199 -3.72 -18.21 -7.16
C ARG A 199 -2.83 -17.45 -6.18
N ILE A 200 -1.55 -17.81 -6.18
CA ILE A 200 -0.48 -17.11 -5.48
C ILE A 200 0.43 -16.47 -6.53
N ILE A 201 0.73 -15.19 -6.36
CA ILE A 201 1.69 -14.44 -7.17
C ILE A 201 2.91 -14.20 -6.31
N VAL A 202 4.11 -14.51 -6.79
CA VAL A 202 5.36 -14.30 -6.03
C VAL A 202 6.22 -13.29 -6.76
N GLY A 203 6.64 -12.25 -6.03
CA GLY A 203 7.63 -11.26 -6.46
C GLY A 203 8.90 -11.36 -5.63
N PHE A 204 10.07 -11.44 -6.27
CA PHE A 204 11.36 -11.37 -5.59
C PHE A 204 11.82 -9.93 -5.52
N THR A 205 12.16 -9.46 -4.32
CA THR A 205 12.65 -8.11 -4.01
C THR A 205 14.04 -8.17 -3.35
N GLY A 206 14.61 -7.03 -2.97
CA GLY A 206 15.89 -6.98 -2.26
C GLY A 206 17.13 -7.05 -3.16
N GLY A 207 16.98 -6.88 -4.47
CA GLY A 207 18.09 -6.90 -5.42
C GLY A 207 18.05 -5.71 -6.38
N ARG A 208 19.15 -4.94 -6.41
CA ARG A 208 19.32 -3.89 -7.43
C ARG A 208 19.70 -4.51 -8.77
N ILE A 209 19.17 -3.95 -9.84
CA ILE A 209 19.59 -4.27 -11.17
C ILE A 209 20.72 -3.30 -11.56
N GLY A 210 21.81 -3.85 -12.09
CA GLY A 210 22.92 -3.07 -12.62
C GLY A 210 23.97 -2.60 -11.61
N ALA A 211 23.77 -2.78 -10.32
CA ALA A 211 24.78 -2.52 -9.31
C ALA A 211 25.62 -3.76 -8.96
N VAL A 212 26.36 -3.74 -7.87
CA VAL A 212 27.29 -4.79 -7.41
C VAL A 212 26.67 -6.20 -7.38
N ASN A 213 25.34 -6.30 -7.34
CA ASN A 213 24.59 -7.55 -7.34
C ASN A 213 23.65 -7.62 -8.56
N GLN A 214 24.13 -8.05 -9.67
CA GLN A 214 23.34 -8.21 -10.91
C GLN A 214 22.44 -9.47 -10.91
N GLY A 215 22.19 -10.07 -9.74
CA GLY A 215 21.51 -11.35 -9.65
C GLY A 215 20.15 -11.41 -10.33
N MET A 216 19.35 -10.33 -10.25
CA MET A 216 18.05 -10.28 -10.94
C MET A 216 18.22 -10.16 -12.46
N ALA A 217 19.19 -9.38 -12.95
CA ALA A 217 19.50 -9.27 -14.37
C ALA A 217 20.01 -10.60 -14.93
N ASP A 218 20.87 -11.28 -14.18
CA ASP A 218 21.38 -12.61 -14.54
C ASP A 218 20.26 -13.64 -14.60
N MET A 219 19.33 -13.62 -13.61
CA MET A 219 18.17 -14.50 -13.59
C MET A 219 17.25 -14.24 -14.80
N ILE A 220 17.01 -12.98 -15.14
CA ILE A 220 16.24 -12.63 -16.34
C ILE A 220 16.95 -13.16 -17.60
N GLY A 221 18.27 -13.08 -17.66
CA GLY A 221 19.07 -13.67 -18.73
C GLY A 221 18.97 -15.20 -18.81
N LEU A 222 18.95 -15.88 -17.65
CA LEU A 222 18.86 -17.33 -17.56
C LEU A 222 17.47 -17.87 -17.97
N ARG A 223 16.43 -17.27 -17.44
CA ARG A 223 15.05 -17.78 -17.60
C ARG A 223 14.24 -17.01 -18.64
N GLY A 224 14.48 -15.72 -18.77
CA GLY A 224 13.71 -14.86 -19.68
C GLY A 224 12.21 -15.00 -19.45
N ALA A 225 11.48 -15.34 -20.51
CA ALA A 225 10.03 -15.54 -20.46
C ALA A 225 9.59 -16.79 -19.67
N ALA A 226 10.50 -17.72 -19.36
CA ALA A 226 10.20 -18.97 -18.66
C ALA A 226 10.35 -18.85 -17.12
N ALA A 227 10.61 -17.66 -16.57
CA ALA A 227 10.64 -17.44 -15.13
C ALA A 227 9.28 -17.77 -14.50
N ASN A 228 9.31 -18.21 -13.25
CA ASN A 228 8.11 -18.52 -12.47
C ASN A 228 7.69 -17.36 -11.59
N ALA A 229 8.58 -16.85 -10.74
CA ALA A 229 8.34 -15.65 -9.94
C ALA A 229 8.60 -14.37 -10.76
N PHE A 230 8.03 -13.26 -10.29
CA PHE A 230 8.29 -11.94 -10.85
C PHE A 230 9.58 -11.36 -10.24
N MET A 231 10.45 -10.83 -11.09
CA MET A 231 11.62 -10.07 -10.62
C MET A 231 11.18 -8.62 -10.39
N CYS A 232 11.24 -8.19 -9.13
CA CYS A 232 10.86 -6.87 -8.67
C CYS A 232 12.09 -6.16 -8.10
N PRO A 233 12.98 -5.62 -8.95
CA PRO A 233 14.22 -5.00 -8.48
C PRO A 233 13.96 -3.74 -7.68
N ASP A 234 14.91 -3.41 -6.80
CA ASP A 234 14.92 -2.16 -6.06
C ASP A 234 15.23 -0.99 -7.01
N ILE A 235 14.34 -0.02 -7.00
CA ILE A 235 14.49 1.25 -7.71
C ILE A 235 14.82 2.32 -6.67
N ASP A 236 16.05 2.78 -6.65
CA ASP A 236 16.54 3.73 -5.64
C ASP A 236 16.96 5.09 -6.21
N ALA A 237 16.84 5.27 -7.50
CA ALA A 237 17.07 6.55 -8.13
C ALA A 237 15.77 7.36 -8.25
N PRO A 238 15.85 8.69 -8.21
CA PRO A 238 14.68 9.54 -8.45
C PRO A 238 14.19 9.50 -9.91
N ASP A 239 14.90 8.85 -10.80
CA ASP A 239 14.54 8.74 -12.21
C ASP A 239 13.52 7.61 -12.43
N PRO A 240 12.26 7.94 -12.76
CA PRO A 240 11.26 6.92 -13.11
C PRO A 240 11.63 6.15 -14.39
N GLY A 241 12.63 6.59 -15.12
CA GLY A 241 13.20 5.89 -16.27
C GLY A 241 13.78 4.51 -15.93
N GLU A 242 14.21 4.28 -14.70
CA GLU A 242 14.64 2.96 -14.23
C GLU A 242 13.57 1.88 -14.41
N VAL A 243 12.30 2.25 -14.32
CA VAL A 243 11.18 1.31 -14.52
C VAL A 243 10.79 1.21 -15.99
N SER A 244 10.96 2.27 -16.77
CA SER A 244 10.47 2.38 -18.15
C SER A 244 11.58 2.47 -19.20
N GLY A 245 12.80 2.79 -18.79
CA GLY A 245 13.98 2.90 -19.65
C GLY A 245 14.96 1.74 -19.48
N THR A 246 16.22 2.02 -19.68
CA THR A 246 17.33 1.14 -19.33
C THR A 246 17.65 1.32 -17.86
N VAL A 247 17.68 0.24 -17.11
CA VAL A 247 18.15 0.23 -15.72
C VAL A 247 19.67 0.17 -15.73
N ASP A 248 20.34 0.81 -14.77
CA ASP A 248 21.78 0.84 -14.66
C ASP A 248 22.40 -0.55 -14.81
N GLY A 249 23.34 -0.68 -15.79
CA GLY A 249 24.01 -1.93 -16.11
C GLY A 249 23.14 -3.00 -16.78
N MET A 250 21.88 -2.73 -17.03
CA MET A 250 20.96 -3.66 -17.68
C MET A 250 20.80 -3.31 -19.16
N SER A 251 20.75 -4.32 -20.03
CA SER A 251 20.40 -4.10 -21.42
C SER A 251 18.94 -3.66 -21.57
N ALA A 252 18.62 -2.87 -22.61
CA ALA A 252 17.26 -2.50 -22.92
C ALA A 252 16.33 -3.72 -23.12
N ALA A 253 16.88 -4.83 -23.63
CA ALA A 253 16.14 -6.09 -23.77
C ALA A 253 15.77 -6.70 -22.42
N ALA A 254 16.70 -6.69 -21.45
CA ALA A 254 16.43 -7.22 -20.11
C ALA A 254 15.48 -6.31 -19.33
N SER A 255 15.70 -4.97 -19.35
CA SER A 255 14.78 -4.02 -18.68
C SER A 255 13.37 -4.08 -19.26
N GLY A 256 13.23 -4.36 -20.54
CA GLY A 256 11.94 -4.57 -21.21
C GLY A 256 11.17 -5.82 -20.73
N GLN A 257 11.82 -6.73 -19.98
CA GLN A 257 11.16 -7.89 -19.36
C GLN A 257 10.60 -7.60 -17.98
N MET A 258 10.89 -6.45 -17.38
CA MET A 258 10.48 -6.14 -16.02
C MET A 258 9.01 -5.77 -15.93
N LEU A 259 8.23 -6.57 -15.20
CA LEU A 259 6.79 -6.37 -15.01
C LEU A 259 6.44 -6.02 -13.56
N CYS A 260 7.47 -5.85 -12.72
CA CYS A 260 7.36 -5.52 -11.30
C CYS A 260 8.52 -4.61 -10.88
N ALA A 261 8.31 -3.79 -9.85
CA ALA A 261 9.33 -2.95 -9.21
C ALA A 261 9.17 -2.97 -7.69
N ASN A 262 10.27 -2.81 -6.97
CA ASN A 262 10.32 -2.58 -5.54
C ASN A 262 10.90 -1.19 -5.26
N VAL A 263 10.32 -0.45 -4.32
CA VAL A 263 10.74 0.92 -4.04
C VAL A 263 10.73 1.18 -2.55
N LYS A 264 11.80 1.77 -2.06
CA LYS A 264 11.84 2.35 -0.71
C LYS A 264 10.97 3.60 -0.66
N ALA A 265 10.20 3.75 0.41
CA ALA A 265 9.49 4.99 0.65
C ALA A 265 10.47 6.16 0.83
N GLY A 266 10.28 7.19 0.04
CA GLY A 266 11.11 8.38 -0.01
C GLY A 266 10.60 9.37 -1.05
N ASP A 267 11.38 10.39 -1.40
CA ASP A 267 10.90 11.50 -2.22
C ASP A 267 10.56 11.13 -3.67
N HIS A 268 11.12 10.05 -4.21
CA HIS A 268 10.93 9.68 -5.62
C HIS A 268 9.88 8.58 -5.85
N TYR A 269 9.42 7.87 -4.81
CA TYR A 269 8.50 6.74 -4.99
C TYR A 269 7.22 7.13 -5.73
N GLN A 270 6.75 8.36 -5.57
CA GLN A 270 5.56 8.87 -6.25
C GLN A 270 5.72 8.87 -7.78
N LEU A 271 6.92 9.24 -8.27
CA LEU A 271 7.23 9.23 -9.70
C LEU A 271 7.26 7.80 -10.24
N VAL A 272 7.90 6.89 -9.51
CA VAL A 272 7.95 5.46 -9.86
C VAL A 272 6.56 4.85 -9.82
N ALA A 273 5.74 5.18 -8.81
CA ALA A 273 4.36 4.71 -8.71
C ALA A 273 3.50 5.13 -9.91
N ASN A 274 3.57 6.41 -10.29
CA ASN A 274 2.87 6.90 -11.47
C ASN A 274 3.32 6.16 -12.74
N ARG A 275 4.63 5.92 -12.88
CA ARG A 275 5.20 5.26 -14.05
C ARG A 275 4.84 3.78 -14.12
N THR A 276 4.94 3.06 -13.01
CA THR A 276 4.51 1.65 -12.93
C THR A 276 3.01 1.49 -13.18
N ALA A 277 2.20 2.42 -12.69
CA ALA A 277 0.77 2.42 -12.98
C ALA A 277 0.47 2.67 -14.47
N GLU A 278 1.21 3.60 -15.13
CA GLU A 278 1.10 3.84 -16.58
C GLU A 278 1.42 2.58 -17.40
N TYR A 279 2.47 1.86 -17.01
CA TYR A 279 2.87 0.62 -17.69
C TYR A 279 2.15 -0.62 -17.17
N ARG A 280 1.22 -0.47 -16.22
CA ARG A 280 0.45 -1.56 -15.60
C ARG A 280 1.33 -2.60 -14.88
N GLN A 281 2.54 -2.21 -14.49
CA GLN A 281 3.46 -3.03 -13.73
C GLN A 281 3.00 -3.13 -12.28
N MET A 282 3.32 -4.25 -11.63
CA MET A 282 3.18 -4.37 -10.18
C MET A 282 4.26 -3.52 -9.50
N MET A 283 3.93 -2.88 -8.38
CA MET A 283 4.87 -2.13 -7.58
C MET A 283 4.67 -2.45 -6.10
N HIS A 284 5.74 -2.85 -5.45
CA HIS A 284 5.83 -2.96 -4.00
C HIS A 284 6.49 -1.71 -3.44
N LEU A 285 5.86 -1.09 -2.47
CA LEU A 285 6.42 0.01 -1.68
C LEU A 285 6.67 -0.50 -0.28
N TRP A 286 7.95 -0.52 0.13
CA TRP A 286 8.31 -0.87 1.50
C TRP A 286 8.69 0.38 2.29
N SER A 287 8.44 0.35 3.60
CA SER A 287 8.70 1.44 4.51
C SER A 287 10.10 1.35 5.09
N ALA A 288 10.74 2.50 5.29
CA ALA A 288 11.96 2.60 6.07
C ALA A 288 11.74 3.54 7.25
N ALA A 289 12.29 3.19 8.40
CA ALA A 289 12.22 4.02 9.59
C ALA A 289 12.70 5.45 9.30
N GLY A 290 11.87 6.44 9.57
CA GLY A 290 12.15 7.85 9.38
C GLY A 290 11.77 8.45 8.04
N ASP A 291 11.58 7.66 6.99
CA ASP A 291 11.23 8.15 5.66
C ASP A 291 9.72 8.10 5.38
N PHE A 292 9.09 7.03 5.87
CA PHE A 292 7.69 6.75 5.63
C PHE A 292 7.13 5.97 6.82
N ASN A 293 6.23 6.58 7.55
CA ASN A 293 5.48 5.87 8.59
C ASN A 293 4.18 5.36 7.98
N SER A 294 4.17 4.13 7.54
CA SER A 294 3.03 3.52 6.87
C SER A 294 1.87 3.16 7.81
N THR A 295 2.01 3.40 9.10
CA THR A 295 0.88 3.43 10.03
C THR A 295 0.13 4.75 9.96
N SER A 296 0.69 5.79 9.31
CA SER A 296 0.01 7.05 9.11
C SER A 296 -0.95 6.98 7.89
N PHE A 297 -2.09 7.61 8.06
CA PHE A 297 -3.06 7.74 6.98
C PHE A 297 -2.46 8.49 5.78
N GLU A 298 -1.73 9.58 6.05
CA GLU A 298 -1.15 10.43 5.03
C GLU A 298 -0.24 9.66 4.09
N ALA A 299 0.68 8.89 4.65
CA ALA A 299 1.66 8.15 3.88
C ALA A 299 0.99 7.07 3.00
N THR A 300 0.08 6.30 3.57
CA THR A 300 -0.66 5.27 2.85
C THR A 300 -1.56 5.87 1.78
N TYR A 301 -2.26 6.96 2.10
CA TYR A 301 -3.12 7.68 1.15
C TYR A 301 -2.33 8.17 -0.07
N ILE A 302 -1.16 8.77 0.16
CA ILE A 302 -0.27 9.26 -0.91
C ILE A 302 0.15 8.12 -1.82
N ALA A 303 0.57 6.99 -1.24
CA ALA A 303 0.99 5.81 -2.00
C ALA A 303 -0.15 5.30 -2.90
N MET A 304 -1.35 5.19 -2.37
CA MET A 304 -2.55 4.77 -3.11
C MET A 304 -2.91 5.75 -4.23
N ALA A 305 -2.88 7.05 -3.95
CA ALA A 305 -3.20 8.11 -4.91
C ALA A 305 -2.24 8.09 -6.11
N HIS A 306 -0.95 7.81 -5.89
CA HIS A 306 0.05 7.70 -6.95
C HIS A 306 0.05 6.36 -7.67
N GLY A 307 -0.73 5.39 -7.20
CA GLY A 307 -0.91 4.12 -7.90
C GLY A 307 0.10 3.04 -7.53
N VAL A 308 0.56 3.01 -6.29
CA VAL A 308 1.24 1.84 -5.72
C VAL A 308 0.27 0.66 -5.71
N SER A 309 0.72 -0.53 -6.10
CA SER A 309 -0.12 -1.73 -6.12
C SER A 309 -0.04 -2.56 -4.84
N ALA A 310 1.09 -2.54 -4.14
CA ALA A 310 1.26 -3.16 -2.84
C ALA A 310 1.92 -2.16 -1.88
N VAL A 311 1.18 -1.74 -0.86
CA VAL A 311 1.63 -0.71 0.10
C VAL A 311 2.02 -1.37 1.40
N GLY A 312 3.32 -1.48 1.65
CA GLY A 312 3.89 -1.98 2.89
C GLY A 312 3.65 -0.99 4.03
N MET A 313 3.00 -1.47 5.09
CA MET A 313 2.72 -0.70 6.30
C MET A 313 3.53 -1.22 7.45
N ASP A 314 4.31 -0.35 8.10
CA ASP A 314 4.95 -0.69 9.37
C ASP A 314 3.86 -0.85 10.43
N VAL A 315 3.76 -2.05 10.95
CA VAL A 315 2.89 -2.36 12.08
C VAL A 315 3.75 -2.53 13.33
N THR A 316 3.24 -2.13 14.47
CA THR A 316 4.01 -2.23 15.71
C THR A 316 4.12 -3.70 16.15
N ASN A 317 5.33 -4.16 16.45
CA ASN A 317 5.67 -5.55 16.75
C ASN A 317 5.05 -6.13 18.04
N SER A 318 4.19 -5.41 18.73
CA SER A 318 3.75 -5.79 20.08
C SER A 318 2.45 -6.56 20.13
N LEU A 319 1.83 -6.90 18.99
CA LEU A 319 0.46 -7.38 19.00
C LEU A 319 0.33 -8.75 18.34
N SER A 320 -0.47 -9.58 18.97
CA SER A 320 -0.74 -10.96 18.55
C SER A 320 -1.94 -11.11 17.61
N ASP A 321 -2.74 -10.04 17.45
CA ASP A 321 -3.93 -10.04 16.62
C ASP A 321 -3.84 -8.93 15.56
N PRO A 322 -3.84 -9.26 14.27
CA PRO A 322 -3.82 -8.27 13.20
C PRO A 322 -5.00 -7.30 13.24
N ASN A 323 -6.15 -7.68 13.79
CA ASN A 323 -7.29 -6.79 13.92
C ASN A 323 -7.08 -5.65 14.94
N VAL A 324 -6.15 -5.80 15.86
CA VAL A 324 -5.78 -4.78 16.84
C VAL A 324 -4.81 -3.76 16.26
N PHE A 325 -4.10 -4.14 15.20
CA PHE A 325 -3.05 -3.33 14.58
C PHE A 325 -3.52 -2.43 13.47
N MET A 326 -4.70 -2.67 12.99
CA MET A 326 -5.22 -1.82 11.95
C MET A 326 -5.37 -0.42 12.52
N PRO A 327 -4.68 0.59 11.93
CA PRO A 327 -4.96 1.96 12.27
C PRO A 327 -6.46 2.21 12.20
N THR A 328 -7.02 3.03 13.07
CA THR A 328 -8.48 3.28 13.15
C THR A 328 -9.07 3.72 11.80
N TRP A 329 -8.27 4.30 10.92
CA TRP A 329 -8.68 4.70 9.57
C TRP A 329 -8.81 3.53 8.58
N THR A 330 -8.25 2.35 8.86
CA THR A 330 -8.42 1.18 7.97
C THR A 330 -9.85 0.66 7.96
N SER A 331 -10.66 1.00 8.95
CA SER A 331 -12.10 0.75 8.90
C SER A 331 -12.80 1.57 7.80
N THR A 332 -12.18 2.64 7.32
CA THR A 332 -12.70 3.51 6.25
C THR A 332 -12.02 3.29 4.91
N ILE A 333 -10.86 2.62 4.88
CA ILE A 333 -10.12 2.28 3.67
C ILE A 333 -10.12 0.77 3.48
N PRO A 334 -10.59 0.24 2.35
CA PRO A 334 -10.47 -1.18 2.03
C PRO A 334 -9.02 -1.65 2.02
N LEU A 335 -8.74 -2.85 2.54
CA LEU A 335 -7.41 -3.47 2.46
C LEU A 335 -7.03 -3.84 1.02
N VAL A 336 -8.03 -4.05 0.19
CA VAL A 336 -7.92 -4.30 -1.25
C VAL A 336 -8.90 -3.36 -1.95
N GLY A 337 -8.41 -2.54 -2.87
CA GLY A 337 -9.25 -1.54 -3.53
C GLY A 337 -8.75 -1.16 -4.91
N VAL A 338 -9.32 -0.11 -5.49
CA VAL A 338 -9.03 0.33 -6.86
C VAL A 338 -7.73 1.13 -6.91
N ARG A 339 -6.75 0.62 -7.65
CA ARG A 339 -5.47 1.29 -7.90
C ARG A 339 -5.68 2.53 -8.76
N ARG A 340 -5.11 3.67 -8.33
CA ARG A 340 -5.33 4.98 -8.95
C ARG A 340 -6.81 5.37 -9.04
N GLY A 341 -7.65 4.75 -8.21
CA GLY A 341 -8.97 5.27 -7.96
C GLY A 341 -8.88 6.55 -7.13
N LEU A 342 -9.99 7.26 -6.99
CA LEU A 342 -10.10 8.25 -5.94
C LEU A 342 -9.99 7.50 -4.60
N PRO A 343 -8.88 7.66 -3.87
CA PRO A 343 -8.70 6.89 -2.63
C PRO A 343 -9.65 7.37 -1.52
N GLY A 344 -10.48 8.36 -1.76
CA GLY A 344 -11.48 8.89 -0.86
C GLY A 344 -11.24 10.32 -0.46
N TYR A 345 -12.17 10.87 0.30
CA TYR A 345 -12.06 12.22 0.80
C TYR A 345 -11.40 12.24 2.18
N PHE A 346 -10.72 13.33 2.48
CA PHE A 346 -10.13 13.61 3.80
C PHE A 346 -10.33 15.09 4.16
N THR A 347 -10.29 15.37 5.46
CA THR A 347 -10.17 16.75 5.96
C THR A 347 -8.71 17.08 6.20
N LEU A 348 -8.31 18.30 5.82
CA LEU A 348 -7.00 18.86 6.14
C LEU A 348 -7.10 19.67 7.45
N ARG A 349 -6.30 19.27 8.45
CA ARG A 349 -6.22 19.97 9.73
C ARG A 349 -4.82 20.54 9.94
N PRO A 350 -4.63 21.84 10.11
CA PRO A 350 -3.31 22.38 10.43
C PRO A 350 -2.79 21.82 11.76
N LYS A 351 -1.59 21.26 11.78
CA LYS A 351 -1.01 20.73 13.00
C LYS A 351 -0.76 21.82 14.05
N SER A 352 -0.55 23.07 13.63
CA SER A 352 -0.48 24.23 14.53
C SER A 352 -1.76 24.49 15.33
N ALA A 353 -2.90 23.99 14.86
CA ALA A 353 -4.21 24.18 15.50
C ALA A 353 -4.66 22.99 16.34
N SER A 354 -3.82 21.97 16.52
CA SER A 354 -4.07 20.79 17.36
C SER A 354 -5.48 20.17 17.14
N GLY A 355 -5.91 20.06 15.87
CA GLY A 355 -7.18 19.42 15.50
C GLY A 355 -8.44 20.30 15.65
N THR A 356 -8.32 21.55 16.07
CA THR A 356 -9.48 22.44 16.29
C THR A 356 -9.91 23.24 15.05
N ARG A 357 -9.12 23.17 13.98
CA ARG A 357 -9.38 23.86 12.73
C ARG A 357 -9.29 22.91 11.55
N CYS A 358 -10.06 23.24 10.51
CA CYS A 358 -10.04 22.56 9.22
C CYS A 358 -9.77 23.57 8.11
N ILE A 359 -9.19 23.10 7.02
CA ILE A 359 -9.08 23.89 5.80
C ILE A 359 -10.35 23.66 4.99
N GLY A 360 -10.89 24.74 4.45
CA GLY A 360 -12.11 24.71 3.64
C GLY A 360 -12.18 25.86 2.66
N THR A 361 -13.28 25.91 1.90
CA THR A 361 -13.56 27.05 1.02
C THR A 361 -14.40 28.07 1.75
N ARG A 362 -13.99 29.34 1.71
CA ARG A 362 -14.71 30.43 2.41
C ARG A 362 -16.18 30.44 2.03
N ASN A 363 -17.05 30.44 3.04
CA ASN A 363 -18.51 30.48 2.88
C ASN A 363 -19.06 29.35 1.98
N ASN A 364 -18.44 28.18 1.96
CA ASN A 364 -18.79 27.06 1.06
C ASN A 364 -18.80 27.50 -0.43
N GLY A 365 -17.93 28.40 -0.81
CA GLY A 365 -17.89 28.95 -2.17
C GLY A 365 -17.17 27.96 -3.13
N TYR A 366 -17.76 27.72 -4.29
CA TYR A 366 -17.20 26.87 -5.35
C TYR A 366 -17.20 27.65 -6.69
N SER A 367 -16.29 28.60 -6.81
CA SER A 367 -16.09 29.37 -8.03
C SER A 367 -14.63 29.79 -8.16
N ASN A 368 -14.22 30.22 -9.34
CA ASN A 368 -12.91 30.81 -9.53
C ASN A 368 -12.70 31.98 -8.56
N GLY A 369 -11.58 31.92 -7.81
CA GLY A 369 -11.24 32.91 -6.80
C GLY A 369 -11.83 32.67 -5.41
N SER A 370 -12.66 31.63 -5.19
CA SER A 370 -13.12 31.26 -3.85
C SER A 370 -11.90 30.99 -2.96
N GLN A 371 -11.80 31.66 -1.83
CA GLN A 371 -10.62 31.59 -0.96
C GLN A 371 -10.55 30.25 -0.24
N ILE A 372 -9.35 29.74 -0.08
CA ILE A 372 -9.05 28.59 0.77
C ILE A 372 -8.65 29.10 2.14
N ASP A 373 -9.45 28.83 3.14
CA ASP A 373 -9.33 29.40 4.48
C ASP A 373 -9.19 28.32 5.57
N GLN A 374 -8.64 28.75 6.70
CA GLN A 374 -8.75 28.03 7.96
C GLN A 374 -10.06 28.38 8.67
N GLU A 375 -10.87 27.38 9.00
CA GLU A 375 -12.19 27.52 9.62
C GLU A 375 -12.39 26.59 10.82
N PHE A 376 -13.50 26.71 11.53
CA PHE A 376 -13.94 25.65 12.44
C PHE A 376 -14.27 24.38 11.66
N CYS A 377 -13.94 23.22 12.21
CA CYS A 377 -14.31 21.95 11.58
C CYS A 377 -15.82 21.76 11.66
N THR A 378 -16.49 21.75 10.51
CA THR A 378 -17.95 21.52 10.39
C THR A 378 -18.28 20.14 9.84
N GLY A 379 -17.31 19.47 9.18
CA GLY A 379 -17.55 18.25 8.42
C GLY A 379 -18.26 18.50 7.07
N GLY A 380 -18.38 19.74 6.65
CA GLY A 380 -18.98 20.11 5.36
C GLY A 380 -18.16 19.61 4.17
N SER A 381 -18.81 19.50 3.01
CA SER A 381 -18.15 19.07 1.76
C SER A 381 -17.08 20.05 1.27
N ASP A 382 -17.16 21.30 1.68
CA ASP A 382 -16.17 22.35 1.43
C ASP A 382 -14.84 22.11 2.17
N GLN A 383 -14.87 21.33 3.26
CA GLN A 383 -13.72 20.95 4.08
C GLN A 383 -13.20 19.53 3.79
N GLN A 384 -13.76 18.86 2.80
CA GLN A 384 -13.38 17.52 2.39
C GLN A 384 -12.71 17.56 1.03
N PHE A 385 -11.49 17.06 0.96
CA PHE A 385 -10.68 17.11 -0.26
C PHE A 385 -10.32 15.70 -0.71
N VAL A 386 -10.12 15.54 -2.01
CA VAL A 386 -9.45 14.40 -2.60
C VAL A 386 -8.13 14.85 -3.21
N TYR A 387 -7.11 14.03 -3.07
CA TYR A 387 -5.80 14.22 -3.69
C TYR A 387 -5.69 13.28 -4.88
N THR A 388 -5.52 13.83 -6.08
CA THR A 388 -5.48 13.06 -7.32
C THR A 388 -4.06 12.57 -7.64
N ALA A 389 -3.96 11.58 -8.51
CA ALA A 389 -2.67 11.08 -9.00
C ALA A 389 -1.84 12.16 -9.74
N GLU A 390 -2.50 13.20 -10.26
CA GLU A 390 -1.86 14.35 -10.89
C GLU A 390 -1.34 15.38 -9.87
N GLY A 391 -1.63 15.14 -8.57
CA GLY A 391 -1.21 16.03 -7.48
C GLY A 391 -2.18 17.18 -7.19
N GLN A 392 -3.40 17.13 -7.70
CA GLN A 392 -4.41 18.15 -7.47
C GLN A 392 -5.19 17.88 -6.17
N LEU A 393 -5.55 18.93 -5.45
CA LEU A 393 -6.48 18.89 -4.34
C LEU A 393 -7.82 19.47 -4.78
N ARG A 394 -8.86 18.63 -4.78
CA ARG A 394 -10.20 18.99 -5.21
C ARG A 394 -11.19 18.89 -4.05
N PRO A 395 -11.98 19.94 -3.75
CA PRO A 395 -12.99 19.84 -2.71
C PRO A 395 -14.17 18.98 -3.16
N ARG A 396 -14.76 18.22 -2.22
CA ARG A 396 -15.86 17.27 -2.48
C ARG A 396 -17.10 17.92 -3.09
N GLY A 397 -17.41 19.14 -2.70
CA GLY A 397 -18.60 19.86 -3.18
C GLY A 397 -18.48 20.38 -4.61
N SER A 398 -17.34 20.21 -5.26
CA SER A 398 -17.02 20.99 -6.46
C SER A 398 -16.09 20.25 -7.42
N ASN A 399 -16.65 19.74 -8.47
CA ASN A 399 -15.92 19.40 -9.70
C ASN A 399 -16.36 20.45 -10.75
N PRO A 400 -15.52 21.37 -11.25
CA PRO A 400 -14.16 21.12 -11.72
C PRO A 400 -13.04 21.94 -11.04
N TYR A 401 -13.18 22.34 -9.79
CA TYR A 401 -12.21 23.27 -9.17
C TYR A 401 -11.10 22.56 -8.41
N CYS A 402 -9.90 23.15 -8.48
CA CYS A 402 -8.69 22.71 -7.78
C CYS A 402 -8.22 23.81 -6.81
N MET A 403 -7.57 23.38 -5.73
CA MET A 403 -6.80 24.29 -4.87
C MET A 403 -5.60 24.82 -5.65
N ASP A 404 -5.55 26.13 -5.91
CA ASP A 404 -4.60 26.78 -6.79
C ASP A 404 -3.89 27.97 -6.11
N ILE A 405 -2.77 28.40 -6.69
CA ILE A 405 -2.00 29.56 -6.26
C ILE A 405 -2.42 30.78 -7.09
N SER A 406 -2.92 31.82 -6.41
CA SER A 406 -3.34 33.05 -7.07
C SER A 406 -2.20 33.67 -7.88
N GLY A 407 -2.49 33.93 -9.17
CA GLY A 407 -1.52 34.44 -10.12
C GLY A 407 -0.62 33.40 -10.77
N GLY A 408 -0.90 32.10 -10.56
CA GLY A 408 -0.25 31.00 -11.28
C GLY A 408 1.22 30.73 -10.92
N SER A 409 1.77 31.41 -9.91
CA SER A 409 3.18 31.26 -9.53
C SER A 409 3.37 31.26 -8.02
N ALA A 410 4.09 30.24 -7.51
CA ALA A 410 4.44 30.12 -6.10
C ALA A 410 5.44 31.21 -5.68
N GLY A 411 5.25 31.74 -4.50
CA GLY A 411 6.09 32.79 -3.90
C GLY A 411 5.61 33.09 -2.48
N SER A 412 6.42 33.79 -1.67
CA SER A 412 5.98 34.20 -0.33
C SER A 412 4.78 35.12 -0.39
N GLY A 413 3.79 34.84 0.48
CA GLY A 413 2.57 35.63 0.61
C GLY A 413 1.52 35.43 -0.49
N LYS A 414 1.74 34.51 -1.45
CA LYS A 414 0.75 34.25 -2.50
C LYS A 414 -0.46 33.53 -1.92
N ALA A 415 -1.63 34.13 -2.15
CA ALA A 415 -2.90 33.61 -1.65
C ALA A 415 -3.28 32.28 -2.34
N MET A 416 -3.95 31.40 -1.62
CA MET A 416 -4.52 30.17 -2.15
C MET A 416 -6.03 30.31 -2.36
N HIS A 417 -6.52 29.81 -3.48
CA HIS A 417 -7.92 29.89 -3.85
C HIS A 417 -8.35 28.65 -4.64
N LEU A 418 -9.63 28.55 -4.97
CA LEU A 418 -10.11 27.62 -5.98
C LEU A 418 -9.98 28.24 -7.37
N TRP A 419 -9.60 27.43 -8.34
CA TRP A 419 -9.62 27.76 -9.75
C TRP A 419 -10.04 26.55 -10.57
N ASN A 420 -10.62 26.76 -11.75
CA ASN A 420 -10.89 25.66 -12.68
C ASN A 420 -9.62 24.86 -12.91
N CYS A 421 -9.71 23.54 -12.74
CA CYS A 421 -8.57 22.66 -12.98
C CYS A 421 -8.20 22.68 -14.47
N ASP A 422 -7.04 23.20 -14.81
CA ASP A 422 -6.52 23.29 -16.18
C ASP A 422 -5.29 22.41 -16.43
N GLY A 423 -4.82 21.72 -15.39
CA GLY A 423 -3.63 20.86 -15.44
C GLY A 423 -2.31 21.62 -15.24
N GLY A 424 -2.38 22.93 -14.93
CA GLY A 424 -1.24 23.79 -14.63
C GLY A 424 -0.44 23.35 -13.41
N SER A 425 0.80 23.82 -13.27
CA SER A 425 1.64 23.47 -12.12
C SER A 425 1.23 24.19 -10.84
N SER A 426 0.52 25.31 -10.92
CA SER A 426 0.06 26.09 -9.77
C SER A 426 -1.01 25.39 -8.94
N GLU A 427 -1.76 24.46 -9.52
CA GLU A 427 -2.81 23.68 -8.88
C GLU A 427 -2.32 22.29 -8.42
N LYS A 428 -1.04 22.00 -8.61
CA LYS A 428 -0.44 20.71 -8.25
C LYS A 428 0.44 20.84 -7.02
N TRP A 429 0.24 19.91 -6.13
CA TRP A 429 0.89 19.87 -4.83
C TRP A 429 1.58 18.52 -4.63
N ARG A 430 2.77 18.55 -4.08
CA ARG A 430 3.41 17.33 -3.55
C ARG A 430 3.05 17.24 -2.07
N LEU A 431 2.22 16.29 -1.76
CA LEU A 431 1.91 15.95 -0.37
C LEU A 431 3.06 15.10 0.20
N THR A 432 3.68 15.55 1.29
CA THR A 432 4.77 14.83 1.93
C THR A 432 4.24 13.96 3.09
N PRO A 433 4.98 12.92 3.52
CA PRO A 433 4.60 12.10 4.67
C PRO A 433 4.44 12.89 5.98
N SER A 434 5.11 14.04 6.11
CA SER A 434 4.92 14.95 7.26
C SER A 434 3.64 15.79 7.17
N GLY A 435 2.91 15.71 6.03
CA GLY A 435 1.69 16.48 5.78
C GLY A 435 1.93 17.86 5.15
N GLN A 436 3.13 18.14 4.62
CA GLN A 436 3.36 19.37 3.87
C GLN A 436 2.76 19.28 2.47
N LEU A 437 2.11 20.35 2.04
CA LEU A 437 1.70 20.55 0.67
C LEU A 437 2.74 21.46 -0.02
N ARG A 438 3.69 20.86 -0.74
CA ARG A 438 4.72 21.57 -1.51
C ARG A 438 4.22 21.87 -2.91
N SER A 439 4.39 23.10 -3.36
CA SER A 439 4.00 23.48 -4.71
C SER A 439 4.84 22.75 -5.76
N VAL A 440 4.19 22.14 -6.77
CA VAL A 440 4.89 21.58 -7.93
C VAL A 440 5.46 22.68 -8.83
N ASN A 441 4.82 23.85 -8.85
CA ASN A 441 5.29 25.03 -9.58
C ASN A 441 6.68 25.52 -9.08
N ASN A 442 6.87 25.50 -7.76
CA ASN A 442 8.16 25.75 -7.13
C ASN A 442 8.23 25.03 -5.77
N SER A 443 8.98 23.95 -5.68
CA SER A 443 9.07 23.07 -4.51
C SER A 443 9.69 23.73 -3.26
N SER A 444 10.23 24.92 -3.39
CA SER A 444 10.71 25.70 -2.23
C SER A 444 9.58 26.35 -1.44
N TYR A 445 8.33 26.30 -1.94
CA TYR A 445 7.17 26.92 -1.30
C TYR A 445 6.13 25.88 -0.89
N CYS A 446 5.57 26.08 0.31
CA CYS A 446 4.57 25.25 0.94
C CYS A 446 3.30 26.03 1.26
N ALA A 447 2.14 25.36 1.18
CA ALA A 447 0.90 25.89 1.75
C ALA A 447 1.09 26.16 3.24
N THR A 448 0.63 27.32 3.70
CA THR A 448 0.94 27.82 5.05
C THR A 448 -0.28 28.51 5.63
N VAL A 449 -0.59 28.22 6.90
CA VAL A 449 -1.47 29.06 7.71
C VAL A 449 -0.64 30.25 8.21
N PRO A 450 -0.94 31.50 7.76
CA PRO A 450 -0.13 32.67 8.11
C PRO A 450 0.07 32.83 9.61
N GLY A 451 1.34 32.92 10.03
CA GLY A 451 1.72 33.09 11.43
C GLY A 451 1.35 31.93 12.38
N GLY A 452 0.87 30.79 11.85
CA GLY A 452 0.36 29.69 12.68
C GLY A 452 -0.87 30.08 13.53
N SER A 453 -1.59 31.10 13.10
CA SER A 453 -2.74 31.66 13.82
C SER A 453 -3.88 30.66 13.96
N LEU A 454 -4.67 30.77 15.02
CA LEU A 454 -5.89 29.99 15.26
C LEU A 454 -7.17 30.72 14.80
N SER A 455 -7.05 31.90 14.18
CA SER A 455 -8.19 32.66 13.70
C SER A 455 -8.92 31.93 12.57
N THR A 456 -10.24 31.98 12.57
CA THR A 456 -11.09 31.53 11.44
C THR A 456 -11.13 32.60 10.35
N GLY A 457 -11.48 32.21 9.10
CA GLY A 457 -11.47 33.10 7.95
C GLY A 457 -10.07 33.53 7.51
N LEU A 458 -9.04 32.84 7.96
CA LEU A 458 -7.65 33.14 7.61
C LEU A 458 -7.27 32.40 6.33
N GLN A 459 -7.08 33.19 5.25
CA GLN A 459 -6.70 32.63 3.96
C GLN A 459 -5.31 32.02 3.97
N LEU A 460 -5.19 30.79 3.48
CA LEU A 460 -3.92 30.11 3.27
C LEU A 460 -3.08 30.85 2.22
N ARG A 461 -1.78 30.80 2.41
CA ARG A 461 -0.77 31.37 1.49
C ARG A 461 0.36 30.41 1.25
N THR A 462 1.11 30.60 0.18
CA THR A 462 2.39 29.94 0.01
C THR A 462 3.50 30.74 0.69
N GLU A 463 4.37 30.05 1.42
CA GLU A 463 5.57 30.61 2.07
C GLU A 463 6.74 29.66 1.83
N VAL A 464 7.99 30.15 2.04
CA VAL A 464 9.16 29.28 1.97
C VAL A 464 8.97 28.09 2.91
N CYS A 465 9.20 26.89 2.41
CA CYS A 465 9.06 25.65 3.18
C CYS A 465 10.02 25.61 4.35
N GLY A 466 9.51 25.25 5.51
CA GLY A 466 10.26 25.08 6.75
C GLY A 466 9.69 23.92 7.58
N THR A 467 10.09 23.83 8.82
CA THR A 467 9.65 22.78 9.76
C THR A 467 8.44 23.19 10.61
N SER A 468 7.89 24.38 10.39
CA SER A 468 6.78 24.90 11.18
C SER A 468 5.53 24.04 11.06
N LEU A 469 4.85 23.80 12.18
CA LEU A 469 3.55 23.10 12.20
C LEU A 469 2.44 23.85 11.43
N SER A 470 2.62 25.14 11.15
CA SER A 470 1.72 25.93 10.30
C SER A 470 1.77 25.54 8.82
N GLN A 471 2.77 24.76 8.41
CA GLN A 471 2.97 24.21 7.07
C GLN A 471 2.71 22.71 6.98
N GLN A 472 2.29 22.10 8.08
CA GLN A 472 2.01 20.69 8.17
C GLN A 472 0.53 20.47 8.47
N PHE A 473 -0.08 19.58 7.74
CA PHE A 473 -1.49 19.25 7.88
C PHE A 473 -1.65 17.77 8.26
N GLU A 474 -2.58 17.50 9.16
CA GLU A 474 -3.08 16.16 9.43
C GLU A 474 -4.21 15.88 8.43
N LEU A 475 -4.17 14.70 7.81
CA LEU A 475 -5.21 14.23 6.91
C LEU A 475 -6.08 13.24 7.68
N LEU A 476 -7.37 13.51 7.76
CA LEU A 476 -8.32 12.59 8.39
C LEU A 476 -9.32 12.09 7.37
N GLY A 477 -9.30 10.78 7.14
CA GLY A 477 -10.20 10.13 6.20
C GLY A 477 -11.67 10.30 6.59
N VAL A 478 -12.53 10.43 5.58
CA VAL A 478 -13.98 10.48 5.73
C VAL A 478 -14.56 9.08 5.57
N ALA A 479 -15.58 8.72 6.36
CA ALA A 479 -16.10 7.36 6.46
C ALA A 479 -16.71 6.80 5.16
N ASP A 480 -17.22 7.65 4.28
CA ASP A 480 -17.77 7.25 2.98
C ASP A 480 -16.69 7.29 1.87
N TRP A 481 -15.82 6.32 1.89
CA TRP A 481 -14.68 6.21 0.98
C TRP A 481 -15.10 5.75 -0.42
N PRO A 482 -15.21 6.63 -1.42
CA PRO A 482 -15.58 6.21 -2.75
C PRO A 482 -14.40 5.52 -3.46
N GLN A 483 -14.64 4.35 -4.01
CA GLN A 483 -13.69 3.63 -4.86
C GLN A 483 -14.07 3.85 -6.33
N THR A 484 -13.76 5.02 -6.86
CA THR A 484 -14.01 5.34 -8.27
C THR A 484 -12.69 5.46 -9.03
N SER A 485 -12.58 4.80 -10.18
CA SER A 485 -11.44 4.97 -11.09
C SER A 485 -11.54 6.30 -11.85
N PHE A 486 -10.39 6.90 -12.17
CA PHE A 486 -10.27 8.02 -13.08
C PHE A 486 -10.11 7.59 -14.53
#